data_4e741370ab314d5783599928a2600575
#
_entry.id   4e741370ab314d5783599928a2600575
#
_cell.length_a   1.000
_cell.length_b   1.000
_cell.length_c   1.000
_cell.angle_alpha   90.00
_cell.angle_beta   90.00
_cell.angle_gamma   90.00
#
_symmetry.space_group_name_H-M   'P 1'
#
loop_
_entity.id
_entity.type
_entity.pdbx_description
1 polymer ?
#
loop_
_entity_poly.entity_id
_entity_poly.type
_entity_poly.pdbx_seq_one_letter_code
_entity_poly.pdbx_strand_id
1 'polypeptide(L)'
;MKLDHISDHVYANLSGETGGNVGIIELDDHVIAVDAQYPVSGRDFRSSIASVTAKPVTHLCLTHYHGDHIFGAQAFADCEIVAHRQLKATMEENLRTVWAPERREQFFADIKANRPENLWLYEGLRIVLPTRVFDDRYELDGVEILHMGGHSADSSIVYFSDDRVLFAGDLIFAQMFPWAGDPSADPDQWIDALNHLLNMKCDTIIPGHGPLCDKTEIRIQRDWFQAVRDRMKALIAHGITIEDAVQDPGYPVFYASERTERRTDSLRHWYRFWSQ
;
A
#
# COMPACT_ATOMS: atom_id res chain seq x y z
N MET A 1 12.04 -6.98 -14.42
CA MET A 1 12.04 -6.88 -12.95
C MET A 1 12.70 -8.11 -12.35
N LYS A 2 13.42 -8.01 -11.23
CA LYS A 2 13.97 -9.18 -10.52
C LYS A 2 13.08 -9.48 -9.31
N LEU A 3 12.78 -10.76 -9.09
CA LEU A 3 12.14 -11.24 -7.86
C LEU A 3 13.22 -11.90 -7.00
N ASP A 4 13.39 -11.40 -5.79
CA ASP A 4 14.29 -11.97 -4.80
C ASP A 4 13.55 -13.07 -4.02
N HIS A 5 14.27 -14.16 -3.70
CA HIS A 5 13.75 -15.26 -2.87
C HIS A 5 13.68 -14.81 -1.41
N ILE A 6 12.49 -14.83 -0.84
CA ILE A 6 12.22 -14.33 0.51
C ILE A 6 12.10 -15.50 1.52
N SER A 7 11.42 -16.57 1.12
CA SER A 7 11.20 -17.78 1.90
C SER A 7 10.95 -18.95 0.96
N ASP A 8 10.66 -20.14 1.48
CA ASP A 8 10.50 -21.35 0.66
C ASP A 8 9.50 -21.21 -0.50
N HIS A 9 8.43 -20.43 -0.29
CA HIS A 9 7.36 -20.23 -1.28
C HIS A 9 7.19 -18.78 -1.73
N VAL A 10 7.89 -17.81 -1.12
CA VAL A 10 7.63 -16.39 -1.37
C VAL A 10 8.80 -15.72 -2.09
N TYR A 11 8.45 -14.98 -3.15
CA TYR A 11 9.39 -14.14 -3.89
C TYR A 11 8.82 -12.72 -4.01
N ALA A 12 9.69 -11.70 -3.95
CA ALA A 12 9.25 -10.30 -4.01
C ALA A 12 10.23 -9.39 -4.74
N ASN A 13 9.73 -8.30 -5.29
CA ASN A 13 10.55 -7.16 -5.72
C ASN A 13 10.39 -6.03 -4.72
N LEU A 14 11.50 -5.61 -4.14
CA LEU A 14 11.60 -4.58 -3.10
C LEU A 14 12.42 -3.37 -3.56
N SER A 15 12.59 -3.20 -4.89
CA SER A 15 13.48 -2.15 -5.41
C SER A 15 12.94 -0.74 -5.17
N GLY A 16 11.61 -0.57 -5.08
CA GLY A 16 10.98 0.73 -4.96
C GLY A 16 11.14 1.67 -6.16
N GLU A 17 11.74 1.18 -7.27
CA GLU A 17 12.05 2.02 -8.44
C GLU A 17 10.81 2.41 -9.23
N THR A 18 9.78 1.56 -9.22
CA THR A 18 8.60 1.71 -10.08
C THR A 18 7.27 1.53 -9.33
N GLY A 19 7.21 1.92 -8.05
CA GLY A 19 5.99 1.83 -7.25
C GLY A 19 6.17 1.05 -5.97
N GLY A 20 5.06 0.58 -5.39
CA GLY A 20 5.06 -0.25 -4.20
C GLY A 20 5.71 -1.60 -4.43
N ASN A 21 6.05 -2.29 -3.35
CA ASN A 21 6.57 -3.65 -3.41
C ASN A 21 5.50 -4.61 -3.95
N VAL A 22 5.95 -5.62 -4.70
CA VAL A 22 5.09 -6.68 -5.22
C VAL A 22 5.73 -8.04 -4.95
N GLY A 23 4.93 -9.09 -4.89
CA GLY A 23 5.48 -10.42 -4.73
C GLY A 23 4.53 -11.52 -5.15
N ILE A 24 5.00 -12.74 -5.01
CA ILE A 24 4.24 -13.95 -5.29
C ILE A 24 4.35 -14.93 -4.13
N ILE A 25 3.31 -15.75 -3.99
CA ILE A 25 3.28 -16.96 -3.18
C ILE A 25 3.14 -18.12 -4.16
N GLU A 26 4.15 -18.98 -4.22
CA GLU A 26 4.17 -20.17 -5.07
C GLU A 26 3.60 -21.36 -4.30
N LEU A 27 2.40 -21.79 -4.66
CA LEU A 27 1.75 -22.97 -4.09
C LEU A 27 2.06 -24.23 -4.93
N ASP A 28 1.52 -25.40 -4.55
CA ASP A 28 1.85 -26.68 -5.18
C ASP A 28 1.60 -26.69 -6.69
N ASP A 29 0.50 -26.12 -7.16
CA ASP A 29 0.08 -26.19 -8.57
C ASP A 29 -0.17 -24.82 -9.22
N HIS A 30 -0.13 -23.72 -8.45
CA HIS A 30 -0.37 -22.37 -8.96
C HIS A 30 0.36 -21.30 -8.16
N VAL A 31 0.21 -20.04 -8.60
CA VAL A 31 0.83 -18.86 -8.01
C VAL A 31 -0.25 -17.82 -7.69
N ILE A 32 -0.14 -17.22 -6.51
CA ILE A 32 -0.88 -16.03 -6.10
C ILE A 32 0.07 -14.83 -6.16
N ALA A 33 -0.28 -13.80 -6.93
CA ALA A 33 0.43 -12.53 -6.96
C ALA A 33 -0.17 -11.54 -5.95
N VAL A 34 0.67 -10.66 -5.40
CA VAL A 34 0.27 -9.61 -4.46
C VAL A 34 0.73 -8.27 -4.97
N ASP A 35 -0.24 -7.36 -5.17
CA ASP A 35 -0.11 -6.06 -5.81
C ASP A 35 0.46 -6.11 -7.24
N ALA A 36 0.45 -4.99 -7.95
CA ALA A 36 0.75 -5.00 -9.39
C ALA A 36 1.51 -3.76 -9.89
N GLN A 37 1.79 -2.80 -9.04
CA GLN A 37 2.46 -1.53 -9.40
C GLN A 37 1.75 -0.74 -10.51
N TYR A 38 2.54 -0.04 -11.36
CA TYR A 38 2.05 0.69 -12.53
C TYR A 38 1.94 -0.21 -13.78
N PRO A 39 1.30 0.25 -14.87
CA PRO A 39 1.08 -0.56 -16.07
C PRO A 39 2.35 -1.18 -16.67
N VAL A 40 3.43 -0.41 -16.78
CA VAL A 40 4.69 -0.89 -17.37
C VAL A 40 5.36 -1.90 -16.44
N SER A 41 5.55 -1.53 -15.18
CA SER A 41 6.17 -2.42 -14.19
C SER A 41 5.31 -3.64 -13.86
N GLY A 42 3.98 -3.53 -13.92
CA GLY A 42 3.08 -4.69 -13.79
C GLY A 42 3.24 -5.74 -14.89
N ARG A 43 3.47 -5.30 -16.15
CA ARG A 43 3.82 -6.24 -17.25
C ARG A 43 5.19 -6.90 -17.01
N ASP A 44 6.17 -6.13 -16.55
CA ASP A 44 7.48 -6.65 -16.21
C ASP A 44 7.42 -7.62 -15.03
N PHE A 45 6.60 -7.31 -14.02
CA PHE A 45 6.33 -8.20 -12.89
C PHE A 45 5.73 -9.52 -13.36
N ARG A 46 4.63 -9.48 -14.14
CA ARG A 46 3.98 -10.67 -14.69
C ARG A 46 4.97 -11.53 -15.48
N SER A 47 5.81 -10.92 -16.31
CA SER A 47 6.83 -11.61 -17.10
C SER A 47 7.93 -12.23 -16.23
N SER A 48 8.30 -11.57 -15.14
CA SER A 48 9.37 -12.01 -14.23
C SER A 48 8.98 -13.28 -13.44
N ILE A 49 7.69 -13.53 -13.22
CA ILE A 49 7.20 -14.72 -12.53
C ILE A 49 7.65 -15.99 -13.28
N ALA A 50 7.64 -15.97 -14.62
CA ALA A 50 8.09 -17.10 -15.42
C ALA A 50 9.59 -17.43 -15.28
N SER A 51 10.40 -16.52 -14.72
CA SER A 51 11.80 -16.80 -14.40
C SER A 51 11.98 -17.54 -13.07
N VAL A 52 10.95 -17.57 -12.24
CA VAL A 52 10.93 -18.24 -10.93
C VAL A 52 10.25 -19.59 -11.01
N THR A 53 9.08 -19.65 -11.65
CA THR A 53 8.27 -20.87 -11.71
C THR A 53 7.53 -20.99 -13.05
N ALA A 54 7.24 -22.24 -13.46
CA ALA A 54 6.40 -22.54 -14.63
C ALA A 54 4.91 -22.68 -14.26
N LYS A 55 4.55 -22.60 -12.98
CA LYS A 55 3.16 -22.72 -12.51
C LYS A 55 2.32 -21.54 -12.99
N PRO A 56 1.02 -21.75 -13.30
CA PRO A 56 0.14 -20.67 -13.73
C PRO A 56 -0.12 -19.68 -12.58
N VAL A 57 -0.16 -18.38 -12.89
CA VAL A 57 -0.68 -17.38 -11.96
C VAL A 57 -2.19 -17.39 -12.08
N THR A 58 -2.89 -17.70 -11.00
CA THR A 58 -4.36 -17.83 -10.97
C THR A 58 -5.05 -16.67 -10.29
N HIS A 59 -4.38 -16.05 -9.33
CA HIS A 59 -4.95 -14.97 -8.52
C HIS A 59 -4.00 -13.78 -8.43
N LEU A 60 -4.61 -12.58 -8.32
CA LEU A 60 -3.95 -11.35 -7.93
C LEU A 60 -4.69 -10.78 -6.71
N CYS A 61 -4.00 -10.65 -5.58
CA CYS A 61 -4.51 -10.02 -4.38
C CYS A 61 -4.06 -8.56 -4.34
N LEU A 62 -4.99 -7.62 -4.21
CA LEU A 62 -4.69 -6.19 -4.10
C LEU A 62 -4.86 -5.73 -2.66
N THR A 63 -3.83 -5.06 -2.12
CA THR A 63 -3.82 -4.62 -0.72
C THR A 63 -4.66 -3.37 -0.50
N HIS A 64 -4.60 -2.38 -1.40
CA HIS A 64 -5.37 -1.13 -1.34
C HIS A 64 -5.42 -0.44 -2.71
N TYR A 65 -6.21 0.63 -2.87
CA TYR A 65 -6.58 1.21 -4.16
C TYR A 65 -5.55 2.18 -4.79
N HIS A 66 -4.41 2.46 -4.15
CA HIS A 66 -3.45 3.42 -4.71
C HIS A 66 -2.80 2.92 -6.00
N GLY A 67 -2.53 3.86 -6.90
CA GLY A 67 -2.18 3.54 -8.28
C GLY A 67 -0.90 2.73 -8.44
N ASP A 68 0.07 2.93 -7.57
CA ASP A 68 1.33 2.19 -7.54
C ASP A 68 1.22 0.78 -6.95
N HIS A 69 0.00 0.36 -6.60
CA HIS A 69 -0.34 -1.02 -6.21
C HIS A 69 -1.29 -1.68 -7.21
N ILE A 70 -2.18 -0.91 -7.88
CA ILE A 70 -3.27 -1.50 -8.67
C ILE A 70 -3.19 -1.28 -10.18
N PHE A 71 -2.47 -0.26 -10.68
CA PHE A 71 -2.56 0.09 -12.11
C PHE A 71 -1.97 -0.96 -13.04
N GLY A 72 -1.07 -1.80 -12.54
CA GLY A 72 -0.54 -2.95 -13.26
C GLY A 72 -1.46 -4.17 -13.30
N ALA A 73 -2.60 -4.18 -12.58
CA ALA A 73 -3.55 -5.29 -12.53
C ALA A 73 -4.05 -5.72 -13.92
N GLN A 74 -3.98 -4.83 -14.92
CA GLN A 74 -4.29 -5.17 -16.30
C GLN A 74 -3.40 -6.29 -16.91
N ALA A 75 -2.19 -6.51 -16.37
CA ALA A 75 -1.31 -7.61 -16.77
C ALA A 75 -1.76 -8.96 -16.19
N PHE A 76 -2.72 -8.95 -15.27
CA PHE A 76 -3.32 -10.09 -14.59
C PHE A 76 -4.82 -10.22 -14.89
N ALA A 77 -5.30 -9.64 -16.00
CA ALA A 77 -6.73 -9.65 -16.34
C ALA A 77 -7.27 -11.06 -16.67
N ASP A 78 -6.39 -12.04 -16.84
CA ASP A 78 -6.69 -13.47 -16.99
C ASP A 78 -6.81 -14.22 -15.66
N CYS A 79 -6.50 -13.55 -14.51
CA CYS A 79 -6.57 -14.10 -13.18
C CYS A 79 -7.85 -13.66 -12.44
N GLU A 80 -8.22 -14.38 -11.37
CA GLU A 80 -9.17 -13.83 -10.40
C GLU A 80 -8.50 -12.71 -9.60
N ILE A 81 -9.03 -11.49 -9.66
CA ILE A 81 -8.50 -10.34 -8.92
C ILE A 81 -9.30 -10.17 -7.64
N VAL A 82 -8.65 -10.40 -6.50
CA VAL A 82 -9.24 -10.39 -5.15
C VAL A 82 -8.90 -9.09 -4.46
N ALA A 83 -9.90 -8.40 -3.89
CA ALA A 83 -9.69 -7.18 -3.13
C ALA A 83 -10.81 -6.93 -2.11
N HIS A 84 -10.58 -6.05 -1.16
CA HIS A 84 -11.62 -5.58 -0.26
C HIS A 84 -12.76 -4.88 -1.04
N ARG A 85 -14.01 -5.02 -0.59
CA ARG A 85 -15.20 -4.42 -1.24
C ARG A 85 -15.06 -2.91 -1.41
N GLN A 86 -14.52 -2.22 -0.41
CA GLN A 86 -14.31 -0.78 -0.46
C GLN A 86 -13.31 -0.39 -1.55
N LEU A 87 -12.25 -1.19 -1.78
CA LEU A 87 -11.30 -0.95 -2.88
C LEU A 87 -12.04 -0.90 -4.23
N LYS A 88 -12.85 -1.91 -4.51
CA LYS A 88 -13.64 -1.94 -5.74
C LYS A 88 -14.58 -0.74 -5.85
N ALA A 89 -15.29 -0.40 -4.78
CA ALA A 89 -16.21 0.75 -4.75
C ALA A 89 -15.46 2.07 -5.01
N THR A 90 -14.30 2.27 -4.40
CA THR A 90 -13.45 3.44 -4.64
C THR A 90 -12.96 3.49 -6.08
N MET A 91 -12.51 2.37 -6.65
CA MET A 91 -12.11 2.32 -8.07
C MET A 91 -13.28 2.63 -9.02
N GLU A 92 -14.49 2.11 -8.75
CA GLU A 92 -15.68 2.39 -9.54
C GLU A 92 -16.08 3.87 -9.48
N GLU A 93 -15.96 4.52 -8.31
CA GLU A 93 -16.19 5.96 -8.17
C GLU A 93 -15.08 6.76 -8.89
N ASN A 94 -13.84 6.35 -8.77
CA ASN A 94 -12.72 6.99 -9.46
C ASN A 94 -12.86 6.90 -10.98
N LEU A 95 -13.44 5.84 -11.54
CA LEU A 95 -13.74 5.75 -12.97
C LEU A 95 -14.79 6.79 -13.41
N ARG A 96 -15.70 7.16 -12.53
CA ARG A 96 -16.73 8.20 -12.81
C ARG A 96 -16.23 9.63 -12.56
N THR A 97 -15.19 9.78 -11.75
CA THR A 97 -14.70 11.09 -11.30
C THR A 97 -13.28 11.38 -11.76
N VAL A 98 -12.28 10.84 -11.09
CA VAL A 98 -10.85 11.11 -11.33
C VAL A 98 -10.40 10.58 -12.71
N TRP A 99 -10.90 9.42 -13.11
CA TRP A 99 -10.54 8.72 -14.35
C TRP A 99 -11.57 8.87 -15.45
N ALA A 100 -12.60 9.73 -15.26
CA ALA A 100 -13.50 10.12 -16.34
C ALA A 100 -12.69 10.70 -17.52
N PRO A 101 -13.10 10.47 -18.78
CA PRO A 101 -12.32 10.83 -19.96
C PRO A 101 -11.76 12.28 -19.91
N GLU A 102 -12.60 13.25 -19.53
CA GLU A 102 -12.26 14.66 -19.49
C GLU A 102 -11.20 14.99 -18.41
N ARG A 103 -11.26 14.30 -17.26
CA ARG A 103 -10.31 14.49 -16.16
C ARG A 103 -9.03 13.71 -16.36
N ARG A 104 -9.09 12.58 -17.05
CA ARG A 104 -7.93 11.76 -17.39
C ARG A 104 -6.95 12.52 -18.29
N GLU A 105 -7.42 13.30 -19.24
CA GLU A 105 -6.57 14.16 -20.06
C GLU A 105 -5.83 15.18 -19.18
N GLN A 106 -6.54 15.83 -18.26
CA GLN A 106 -5.95 16.79 -17.33
C GLN A 106 -4.91 16.10 -16.42
N PHE A 107 -5.21 14.92 -15.88
CA PHE A 107 -4.27 14.15 -15.06
C PHE A 107 -2.93 13.89 -15.79
N PHE A 108 -2.99 13.45 -17.04
CA PHE A 108 -1.76 13.25 -17.83
C PHE A 108 -1.05 14.55 -18.17
N ALA A 109 -1.79 15.62 -18.42
CA ALA A 109 -1.21 16.95 -18.62
C ALA A 109 -0.47 17.45 -17.38
N ASP A 110 -1.05 17.22 -16.19
CA ASP A 110 -0.44 17.59 -14.90
C ASP A 110 0.83 16.77 -14.61
N ILE A 111 0.81 15.45 -14.88
CA ILE A 111 2.01 14.61 -14.76
C ILE A 111 3.10 15.11 -15.72
N LYS A 112 2.74 15.38 -16.98
CA LYS A 112 3.69 15.86 -17.98
C LYS A 112 4.30 17.22 -17.59
N ALA A 113 3.53 18.07 -16.94
CA ALA A 113 3.98 19.40 -16.51
C ALA A 113 4.85 19.33 -15.25
N ASN A 114 4.48 18.49 -14.27
CA ASN A 114 5.07 18.53 -12.94
C ASN A 114 6.04 17.38 -12.63
N ARG A 115 5.89 16.22 -13.31
CA ARG A 115 6.70 15.00 -13.13
C ARG A 115 6.86 14.23 -14.44
N PRO A 116 7.41 14.88 -15.49
CA PRO A 116 7.51 14.28 -16.84
C PRO A 116 8.28 12.95 -16.84
N GLU A 117 9.23 12.77 -15.92
CA GLU A 117 10.01 11.54 -15.74
C GLU A 117 9.16 10.34 -15.33
N ASN A 118 7.96 10.57 -14.77
CA ASN A 118 7.05 9.49 -14.33
C ASN A 118 5.99 9.13 -15.39
N LEU A 119 5.88 9.91 -16.47
CA LEU A 119 4.80 9.72 -17.45
C LEU A 119 4.82 8.32 -18.08
N TRP A 120 6.00 7.76 -18.31
CA TRP A 120 6.19 6.44 -18.91
C TRP A 120 5.61 5.30 -18.06
N LEU A 121 5.53 5.47 -16.71
CA LEU A 121 4.95 4.48 -15.79
C LEU A 121 3.48 4.17 -16.14
N TYR A 122 2.77 5.16 -16.66
CA TYR A 122 1.33 5.08 -16.99
C TYR A 122 1.08 4.63 -18.44
N GLU A 123 2.11 4.27 -19.21
CA GLU A 123 1.95 3.90 -20.60
C GLU A 123 1.02 2.70 -20.78
N GLY A 124 -0.05 2.90 -21.55
CA GLY A 124 -1.07 1.88 -21.79
C GLY A 124 -2.01 1.64 -20.60
N LEU A 125 -2.16 2.60 -19.68
CA LEU A 125 -3.05 2.48 -18.53
C LEU A 125 -4.48 2.15 -18.93
N ARG A 126 -4.95 1.02 -18.44
CA ARG A 126 -6.34 0.55 -18.47
C ARG A 126 -6.71 0.06 -17.07
N ILE A 127 -7.70 0.68 -16.46
CA ILE A 127 -8.17 0.29 -15.13
C ILE A 127 -8.95 -1.03 -15.24
N VAL A 128 -8.56 -2.01 -14.44
CA VAL A 128 -9.23 -3.32 -14.31
C VAL A 128 -9.75 -3.45 -12.89
N LEU A 129 -11.06 -3.71 -12.77
CA LEU A 129 -11.72 -3.84 -11.47
C LEU A 129 -11.53 -5.25 -10.89
N PRO A 130 -11.50 -5.38 -9.54
CA PRO A 130 -11.54 -6.69 -8.90
C PRO A 130 -12.73 -7.53 -9.32
N THR A 131 -12.49 -8.82 -9.56
CA THR A 131 -13.52 -9.79 -9.94
C THR A 131 -14.10 -10.51 -8.72
N ARG A 132 -13.32 -10.63 -7.64
CA ARG A 132 -13.72 -11.16 -6.35
C ARG A 132 -13.59 -10.09 -5.27
N VAL A 133 -14.60 -9.94 -4.41
CA VAL A 133 -14.53 -9.02 -3.27
C VAL A 133 -14.82 -9.75 -1.96
N PHE A 134 -14.25 -9.23 -0.88
CA PHE A 134 -14.49 -9.68 0.50
C PHE A 134 -14.75 -8.47 1.42
N ASP A 135 -15.23 -8.73 2.62
CA ASP A 135 -15.50 -7.69 3.62
C ASP A 135 -14.42 -7.71 4.72
N ASP A 136 -14.41 -8.69 5.62
CA ASP A 136 -13.46 -8.72 6.74
C ASP A 136 -12.24 -9.61 6.44
N ARG A 137 -12.49 -10.80 5.86
CA ARG A 137 -11.48 -11.83 5.62
C ARG A 137 -11.81 -12.61 4.36
N TYR A 138 -10.78 -13.00 3.64
CA TYR A 138 -10.83 -13.99 2.57
C TYR A 138 -9.71 -15.01 2.76
N GLU A 139 -9.98 -16.28 2.51
CA GLU A 139 -9.00 -17.35 2.60
C GLU A 139 -8.92 -18.08 1.26
N LEU A 140 -7.71 -18.31 0.80
CA LEU A 140 -7.41 -18.94 -0.48
C LEU A 140 -6.17 -19.84 -0.30
N ASP A 141 -6.36 -21.16 -0.28
CA ASP A 141 -5.30 -22.18 -0.28
C ASP A 141 -4.18 -21.92 0.77
N GLY A 142 -4.59 -21.60 2.01
CA GLY A 142 -3.67 -21.30 3.12
C GLY A 142 -3.15 -19.86 3.17
N VAL A 143 -3.53 -19.03 2.20
CA VAL A 143 -3.27 -17.59 2.21
C VAL A 143 -4.47 -16.85 2.79
N GLU A 144 -4.24 -16.04 3.80
CA GLU A 144 -5.27 -15.20 4.44
C GLU A 144 -5.15 -13.76 3.95
N ILE A 145 -6.27 -13.17 3.52
CA ILE A 145 -6.37 -11.75 3.18
C ILE A 145 -7.28 -11.10 4.22
N LEU A 146 -6.77 -10.12 4.95
CA LEU A 146 -7.48 -9.50 6.07
C LEU A 146 -7.63 -8.00 5.84
N HIS A 147 -8.85 -7.50 6.00
CA HIS A 147 -9.10 -6.07 6.02
C HIS A 147 -8.61 -5.44 7.32
N MET A 148 -7.93 -4.32 7.23
CA MET A 148 -7.34 -3.61 8.36
C MET A 148 -7.76 -2.13 8.43
N GLY A 149 -7.97 -1.48 7.30
CA GLY A 149 -8.11 -0.03 7.22
C GLY A 149 -6.82 0.71 7.60
N GLY A 150 -6.93 1.96 8.00
CA GLY A 150 -5.84 2.78 8.53
C GLY A 150 -5.18 3.68 7.49
N HIS A 151 -4.31 3.18 6.64
CA HIS A 151 -3.68 3.95 5.57
C HIS A 151 -4.70 4.45 4.52
N SER A 152 -5.65 3.61 4.18
CA SER A 152 -6.88 3.91 3.44
C SER A 152 -8.02 3.05 3.98
N ALA A 153 -9.26 3.39 3.68
CA ALA A 153 -10.44 2.67 4.17
C ALA A 153 -10.50 1.20 3.72
N ASP A 154 -9.79 0.84 2.65
CA ASP A 154 -9.76 -0.48 2.04
C ASP A 154 -8.48 -1.27 2.33
N SER A 155 -7.54 -0.68 3.09
CA SER A 155 -6.25 -1.30 3.37
C SER A 155 -6.38 -2.70 3.92
N SER A 156 -5.70 -3.64 3.28
CA SER A 156 -5.72 -5.06 3.58
C SER A 156 -4.29 -5.61 3.58
N ILE A 157 -4.11 -6.73 4.25
CA ILE A 157 -2.85 -7.49 4.28
C ILE A 157 -3.05 -8.84 3.63
N VAL A 158 -1.95 -9.44 3.15
CA VAL A 158 -1.93 -10.83 2.68
C VAL A 158 -0.93 -11.61 3.54
N TYR A 159 -1.40 -12.64 4.22
CA TYR A 159 -0.59 -13.42 5.14
C TYR A 159 -0.52 -14.88 4.69
N PHE A 160 0.69 -15.41 4.56
CA PHE A 160 0.96 -16.81 4.29
C PHE A 160 1.55 -17.47 5.53
N SER A 161 0.74 -18.34 6.17
CA SER A 161 1.05 -18.90 7.49
C SER A 161 2.21 -19.89 7.46
N ASP A 162 2.36 -20.66 6.39
CA ASP A 162 3.34 -21.75 6.30
C ASP A 162 4.77 -21.19 6.32
N ASP A 163 5.01 -20.09 5.62
CA ASP A 163 6.30 -19.40 5.63
C ASP A 163 6.36 -18.27 6.67
N ARG A 164 5.24 -17.95 7.33
CA ARG A 164 5.10 -16.84 8.27
C ARG A 164 5.48 -15.49 7.67
N VAL A 165 5.14 -15.31 6.38
CA VAL A 165 5.40 -14.08 5.61
C VAL A 165 4.12 -13.26 5.54
N LEU A 166 4.28 -11.95 5.73
CA LEU A 166 3.22 -10.95 5.67
C LEU A 166 3.52 -9.93 4.59
N PHE A 167 2.63 -9.76 3.63
CA PHE A 167 2.56 -8.58 2.77
C PHE A 167 1.67 -7.55 3.46
N ALA A 168 2.26 -6.47 3.91
CA ALA A 168 1.58 -5.49 4.75
C ALA A 168 0.91 -4.36 3.96
N GLY A 169 1.15 -4.26 2.64
CA GLY A 169 0.76 -3.06 1.89
C GLY A 169 1.27 -1.79 2.57
N ASP A 170 0.62 -0.67 2.34
CA ASP A 170 1.02 0.63 2.86
C ASP A 170 0.65 0.85 4.35
N LEU A 171 0.29 -0.23 5.06
CA LEU A 171 0.31 -0.20 6.51
C LEU A 171 1.74 -0.07 7.06
N ILE A 172 2.75 -0.52 6.28
CA ILE A 172 4.16 -0.43 6.65
C ILE A 172 4.96 0.28 5.55
N PHE A 173 5.64 1.35 5.96
CA PHE A 173 6.64 2.09 5.18
C PHE A 173 8.00 1.87 5.85
N ALA A 174 8.74 0.83 5.41
CA ALA A 174 10.00 0.49 6.07
C ALA A 174 11.08 1.53 5.78
N GLN A 175 11.65 2.10 6.85
CA GLN A 175 12.75 3.08 6.81
C GLN A 175 12.42 4.36 6.01
N MET A 176 11.15 4.69 5.86
CA MET A 176 10.72 5.90 5.16
C MET A 176 9.44 6.47 5.77
N PHE A 177 9.20 7.78 5.55
CA PHE A 177 8.04 8.46 6.11
C PHE A 177 6.73 7.86 5.57
N PRO A 178 5.81 7.40 6.44
CA PRO A 178 4.52 6.87 6.03
C PRO A 178 3.63 7.98 5.49
N TRP A 179 3.20 7.85 4.25
CA TRP A 179 2.29 8.81 3.66
C TRP A 179 0.85 8.56 4.14
N ALA A 180 0.23 9.60 4.68
CA ALA A 180 -1.14 9.57 5.20
C ALA A 180 -2.02 10.68 4.62
N GLY A 181 -1.77 11.06 3.37
CA GLY A 181 -2.55 12.10 2.67
C GLY A 181 -3.84 11.59 2.03
N ASP A 182 -4.16 10.30 2.16
CA ASP A 182 -5.40 9.75 1.66
C ASP A 182 -6.60 10.31 2.44
N PRO A 183 -7.67 10.79 1.76
CA PRO A 183 -8.85 11.33 2.43
C PRO A 183 -9.56 10.36 3.37
N SER A 184 -9.41 9.06 3.14
CA SER A 184 -10.01 8.00 3.95
C SER A 184 -9.07 7.43 5.02
N ALA A 185 -7.83 7.96 5.13
CA ALA A 185 -6.88 7.50 6.12
C ALA A 185 -7.38 7.80 7.53
N ASP A 186 -7.38 6.77 8.37
CA ASP A 186 -7.74 6.84 9.78
C ASP A 186 -6.52 6.53 10.65
N PRO A 187 -5.89 7.56 11.26
CA PRO A 187 -4.66 7.35 12.02
C PRO A 187 -4.84 6.54 13.31
N ASP A 188 -6.03 6.56 13.93
CA ASP A 188 -6.31 5.74 15.12
C ASP A 188 -6.51 4.26 14.70
N GLN A 189 -7.24 4.00 13.61
CA GLN A 189 -7.37 2.66 13.04
C GLN A 189 -6.02 2.11 12.55
N TRP A 190 -5.15 2.98 12.01
CA TRP A 190 -3.81 2.57 11.58
C TRP A 190 -2.96 2.10 12.78
N ILE A 191 -3.01 2.81 13.92
CA ILE A 191 -2.35 2.36 15.15
C ILE A 191 -2.90 1.01 15.61
N ASP A 192 -4.23 0.79 15.52
CA ASP A 192 -4.85 -0.48 15.88
C ASP A 192 -4.43 -1.60 14.92
N ALA A 193 -4.35 -1.33 13.62
CA ALA A 193 -3.80 -2.26 12.64
C ALA A 193 -2.36 -2.66 12.97
N LEU A 194 -1.48 -1.70 13.28
CA LEU A 194 -0.09 -1.98 13.68
C LEU A 194 -0.01 -2.83 14.95
N ASN A 195 -0.88 -2.57 15.95
CA ASN A 195 -0.97 -3.41 17.14
C ASN A 195 -1.44 -4.83 16.81
N HIS A 196 -2.37 -4.99 15.86
CA HIS A 196 -2.79 -6.31 15.38
C HIS A 196 -1.63 -7.06 14.73
N LEU A 197 -0.89 -6.41 13.81
CA LEU A 197 0.26 -7.02 13.14
C LEU A 197 1.34 -7.48 14.12
N LEU A 198 1.58 -6.73 15.19
CA LEU A 198 2.53 -7.11 16.25
C LEU A 198 2.14 -8.44 16.94
N ASN A 199 0.85 -8.75 17.03
CA ASN A 199 0.35 -9.97 17.65
C ASN A 199 0.25 -11.17 16.68
N MET A 200 0.34 -10.95 15.36
CA MET A 200 0.35 -12.03 14.37
C MET A 200 1.63 -12.88 14.50
N LYS A 201 1.56 -14.13 14.06
CA LYS A 201 2.71 -15.05 14.02
C LYS A 201 3.48 -14.90 12.69
N CYS A 202 3.99 -13.72 12.40
CA CYS A 202 4.81 -13.46 11.23
C CYS A 202 6.28 -13.17 11.64
N ASP A 203 7.21 -13.66 10.83
CA ASP A 203 8.66 -13.46 11.05
C ASP A 203 9.23 -12.48 10.02
N THR A 204 8.71 -12.52 8.80
CA THR A 204 9.16 -11.72 7.67
C THR A 204 8.01 -10.85 7.17
N ILE A 205 8.30 -9.57 6.94
CA ILE A 205 7.31 -8.60 6.48
C ILE A 205 7.80 -7.94 5.20
N ILE A 206 6.97 -8.04 4.17
CA ILE A 206 7.10 -7.30 2.92
C ILE A 206 6.23 -6.04 3.07
N PRO A 207 6.84 -4.86 3.29
CA PRO A 207 6.09 -3.61 3.42
C PRO A 207 5.52 -3.15 2.09
N GLY A 208 4.59 -2.21 2.07
CA GLY A 208 4.18 -1.56 0.82
C GLY A 208 5.32 -0.82 0.15
N HIS A 209 6.16 -0.17 0.95
CA HIS A 209 7.36 0.54 0.48
C HIS A 209 8.55 0.31 1.40
N GLY A 210 9.74 0.30 0.80
CA GLY A 210 11.01 0.14 1.53
C GLY A 210 11.50 -1.30 1.58
N PRO A 211 12.57 -1.57 2.32
CA PRO A 211 13.20 -2.89 2.37
C PRO A 211 12.39 -3.89 3.19
N LEU A 212 12.71 -5.18 3.00
CA LEU A 212 12.23 -6.26 3.85
C LEU A 212 12.46 -5.92 5.32
N CYS A 213 11.49 -6.23 6.16
CA CYS A 213 11.55 -5.89 7.58
C CYS A 213 10.94 -6.98 8.48
N ASP A 214 10.90 -6.69 9.77
CA ASP A 214 10.32 -7.52 10.80
C ASP A 214 9.44 -6.68 11.77
N LYS A 215 9.01 -7.28 12.84
CA LYS A 215 8.19 -6.60 13.87
C LYS A 215 8.90 -5.43 14.56
N THR A 216 10.20 -5.28 14.42
CA THR A 216 10.93 -4.11 14.94
C THR A 216 10.49 -2.86 14.20
N GLU A 217 10.35 -2.94 12.88
CA GLU A 217 9.85 -1.83 12.06
C GLU A 217 8.41 -1.45 12.41
N ILE A 218 7.53 -2.45 12.64
CA ILE A 218 6.15 -2.19 13.09
C ILE A 218 6.14 -1.42 14.41
N ARG A 219 6.99 -1.81 15.38
CA ARG A 219 7.08 -1.11 16.67
C ARG A 219 7.53 0.34 16.49
N ILE A 220 8.58 0.56 15.69
CA ILE A 220 9.11 1.90 15.40
C ILE A 220 8.00 2.78 14.80
N GLN A 221 7.30 2.29 13.78
CA GLN A 221 6.25 3.05 13.11
C GLN A 221 5.06 3.30 14.06
N ARG A 222 4.60 2.29 14.80
CA ARG A 222 3.51 2.41 15.77
C ARG A 222 3.83 3.42 16.87
N ASP A 223 5.01 3.32 17.49
CA ASP A 223 5.42 4.19 18.59
C ASP A 223 5.55 5.64 18.11
N TRP A 224 6.05 5.84 16.90
CA TRP A 224 6.08 7.14 16.26
C TRP A 224 4.67 7.70 16.01
N PHE A 225 3.75 6.92 15.47
CA PHE A 225 2.34 7.33 15.26
C PHE A 225 1.69 7.73 16.58
N GLN A 226 1.88 6.96 17.65
CA GLN A 226 1.33 7.26 18.96
C GLN A 226 1.88 8.59 19.52
N ALA A 227 3.19 8.82 19.40
CA ALA A 227 3.81 10.05 19.85
C ALA A 227 3.34 11.28 19.05
N VAL A 228 3.17 11.13 17.72
CA VAL A 228 2.60 12.19 16.88
C VAL A 228 1.15 12.48 17.28
N ARG A 229 0.33 11.44 17.48
CA ARG A 229 -1.06 11.57 17.93
C ARG A 229 -1.15 12.35 19.23
N ASP A 230 -0.39 11.95 20.23
CA ASP A 230 -0.43 12.55 21.56
C ASP A 230 0.02 14.03 21.51
N ARG A 231 1.06 14.33 20.74
CA ARG A 231 1.51 15.70 20.51
C ARG A 231 0.46 16.53 19.75
N MET A 232 -0.10 15.99 18.67
CA MET A 232 -1.12 16.68 17.87
C MET A 232 -2.37 17.00 18.69
N LYS A 233 -2.89 16.02 19.45
CA LYS A 233 -4.06 16.22 20.32
C LYS A 233 -3.78 17.28 21.38
N ALA A 234 -2.57 17.36 21.94
CA ALA A 234 -2.19 18.40 22.86
C ALA A 234 -2.17 19.81 22.20
N LEU A 235 -1.62 19.92 20.99
CA LEU A 235 -1.61 21.18 20.24
C LEU A 235 -3.04 21.67 19.94
N ILE A 236 -3.91 20.77 19.48
CA ILE A 236 -5.33 21.05 19.21
C ILE A 236 -6.03 21.53 20.49
N ALA A 237 -5.83 20.85 21.62
CA ALA A 237 -6.43 21.21 22.90
C ALA A 237 -5.98 22.60 23.40
N HIS A 238 -4.80 23.06 22.99
CA HIS A 238 -4.30 24.41 23.28
C HIS A 238 -4.70 25.47 22.24
N GLY A 239 -5.53 25.10 21.24
CA GLY A 239 -6.01 26.01 20.22
C GLY A 239 -4.95 26.44 19.20
N ILE A 240 -3.87 25.64 19.04
CA ILE A 240 -2.83 25.92 18.04
C ILE A 240 -3.42 25.68 16.65
N THR A 241 -3.14 26.60 15.72
CA THR A 241 -3.66 26.50 14.34
C THR A 241 -3.04 25.31 13.59
N ILE A 242 -3.70 24.86 12.52
CA ILE A 242 -3.17 23.77 11.69
C ILE A 242 -1.82 24.15 11.07
N GLU A 243 -1.62 25.40 10.65
CA GLU A 243 -0.39 25.90 10.08
C GLU A 243 0.77 25.83 11.06
N ASP A 244 0.53 26.22 12.31
CA ASP A 244 1.54 26.18 13.37
C ASP A 244 1.75 24.75 13.86
N ALA A 245 0.67 23.97 14.00
CA ALA A 245 0.75 22.58 14.47
C ALA A 245 1.60 21.70 13.54
N VAL A 246 1.47 21.82 12.23
CA VAL A 246 2.26 21.00 11.28
C VAL A 246 3.75 21.37 11.25
N GLN A 247 4.11 22.57 11.75
CA GLN A 247 5.50 23.03 11.86
C GLN A 247 6.08 22.83 13.26
N ASP A 248 5.32 22.25 14.19
CA ASP A 248 5.77 22.09 15.57
C ASP A 248 7.04 21.23 15.66
N PRO A 249 8.13 21.73 16.29
CA PRO A 249 9.38 21.00 16.40
C PRO A 249 9.34 19.85 17.42
N GLY A 250 8.24 19.73 18.15
CA GLY A 250 8.06 18.70 19.19
C GLY A 250 7.67 17.32 18.65
N TYR A 251 7.43 17.16 17.33
CA TYR A 251 7.22 15.84 16.77
C TYR A 251 8.52 15.03 16.73
N PRO A 252 8.44 13.73 17.02
CA PRO A 252 9.63 12.88 16.90
C PRO A 252 10.04 12.75 15.42
N VAL A 253 11.35 12.66 15.20
CA VAL A 253 11.92 12.39 13.88
C VAL A 253 11.63 10.92 13.51
N PHE A 254 11.23 10.71 12.26
CA PHE A 254 11.03 9.37 11.70
C PHE A 254 11.93 9.21 10.49
N TYR A 255 13.05 8.55 10.65
CA TYR A 255 14.12 8.37 9.67
C TYR A 255 14.63 9.66 8.98
N ALA A 256 15.89 9.68 8.59
CA ALA A 256 16.56 10.88 8.04
C ALA A 256 16.10 11.27 6.61
N SER A 257 15.41 10.34 5.90
CA SER A 257 14.94 10.54 4.52
C SER A 257 13.55 11.18 4.42
N GLU A 258 13.08 11.84 5.47
CA GLU A 258 11.76 12.46 5.57
C GLU A 258 11.52 13.49 4.43
N ARG A 259 10.61 13.18 3.51
CA ARG A 259 10.18 14.16 2.49
C ARG A 259 9.25 15.17 3.15
N THR A 260 9.69 16.41 3.27
CA THR A 260 8.99 17.48 4.00
C THR A 260 7.55 17.69 3.52
N GLU A 261 7.28 17.59 2.21
CA GLU A 261 5.94 17.75 1.65
C GLU A 261 4.99 16.64 2.10
N ARG A 262 5.41 15.37 1.99
CA ARG A 262 4.61 14.21 2.45
C ARG A 262 4.30 14.30 3.94
N ARG A 263 5.28 14.71 4.74
CA ARG A 263 5.11 14.93 6.19
C ARG A 263 4.06 16.00 6.45
N THR A 264 4.17 17.14 5.80
CA THR A 264 3.23 18.25 5.98
C THR A 264 1.80 17.86 5.62
N ASP A 265 1.60 17.16 4.51
CA ASP A 265 0.27 16.71 4.07
C ASP A 265 -0.32 15.68 5.04
N SER A 266 0.46 14.73 5.52
CA SER A 266 0.04 13.73 6.51
C SER A 266 -0.35 14.41 7.83
N LEU A 267 0.48 15.32 8.34
CA LEU A 267 0.18 16.04 9.59
C LEU A 267 -1.06 16.95 9.46
N ARG A 268 -1.28 17.57 8.30
CA ARG A 268 -2.51 18.34 8.03
C ARG A 268 -3.75 17.45 8.04
N HIS A 269 -3.66 16.27 7.41
CA HIS A 269 -4.76 15.32 7.42
C HIS A 269 -5.09 14.89 8.86
N TRP A 270 -4.08 14.49 9.64
CA TRP A 270 -4.26 14.04 11.01
C TRP A 270 -4.74 15.16 11.95
N TYR A 271 -4.29 16.40 11.76
CA TYR A 271 -4.85 17.54 12.49
C TYR A 271 -6.36 17.65 12.26
N ARG A 272 -6.81 17.60 10.99
CA ARG A 272 -8.24 17.67 10.65
C ARG A 272 -9.01 16.49 11.23
N PHE A 273 -8.44 15.31 11.18
CA PHE A 273 -9.05 14.10 11.72
C PHE A 273 -9.28 14.21 13.23
N TRP A 274 -8.26 14.60 14.00
CA TRP A 274 -8.37 14.69 15.46
C TRP A 274 -8.99 15.99 15.97
N SER A 275 -9.30 16.96 15.11
CA SER A 275 -10.01 18.20 15.46
C SER A 275 -11.54 18.07 15.40
N GLN A 276 -12.06 16.95 14.92
CA GLN A 276 -13.49 16.65 14.87
C GLN A 276 -13.98 16.17 16.24
#